data_6bcbfc95e768fd654839dafa7884bce5
#
_entry.id   6bcbfc95e768fd654839dafa7884bce5
#
_cell.length_a   1.000
_cell.length_b   1.000
_cell.length_c   1.000
_cell.angle_alpha   90.00
_cell.angle_beta   90.00
_cell.angle_gamma   90.00
#
_symmetry.space_group_name_H-M   'P 1'
#
loop_
_entity.id
_entity.type
_entity.pdbx_description
1 polymer ?
#
loop_
_entity_poly.entity_id
_entity_poly.type
_entity_poly.pdbx_seq_one_letter_code
_entity_poly.pdbx_strand_id
1 'polypeptide(L)'
;MAEALKVPTMAEYMAEGKKPEVLFWVGCAGSFDDRAKKITKAFVKLLHEAKVDFAVLGTEESCTGDPAKRAGNEFLFQMQAATNIEVLNGYEIKKVVTACPHCFNTIKNEYPALGGNYDVMHHTQFLKNLLSEGRLKVEGGKFKGKKITFHDPCYLGRANGEYEAPRDLLRKLEVELVEMRKCKKNGLCCGAGGGQMFKEPEPGNKDVNIERTEQALETQPEIIAAGCPFCNTMMTDGVKNKEKEDSVAVMDVAEMIANAEDL
;
A
#
# COMPACT_ATOMS: atom_id res chain seq x y z
N MET A 1 9.57 -27.36 -7.06
CA MET A 1 10.06 -26.00 -7.37
C MET A 1 8.81 -25.14 -7.50
N ALA A 2 8.64 -24.09 -6.70
CA ALA A 2 7.50 -23.20 -6.87
C ALA A 2 7.59 -22.56 -8.26
N GLU A 3 6.54 -22.68 -9.05
CA GLU A 3 6.43 -22.05 -10.34
C GLU A 3 6.61 -20.53 -10.18
N ALA A 4 7.50 -19.93 -10.97
CA ALA A 4 7.74 -18.49 -10.86
C ALA A 4 6.42 -17.75 -11.20
N LEU A 5 5.92 -16.94 -10.27
CA LEU A 5 4.73 -16.11 -10.51
C LEU A 5 4.95 -15.23 -11.74
N LYS A 6 4.17 -15.45 -12.78
CA LYS A 6 4.21 -14.61 -13.98
C LYS A 6 3.56 -13.27 -13.68
N VAL A 7 4.29 -12.18 -13.88
CA VAL A 7 3.79 -10.80 -13.77
C VAL A 7 3.87 -10.17 -15.16
N PRO A 8 2.77 -10.18 -15.92
CA PRO A 8 2.78 -9.69 -17.30
C PRO A 8 2.89 -8.16 -17.33
N THR A 9 3.57 -7.64 -18.36
CA THR A 9 3.69 -6.21 -18.60
C THR A 9 2.63 -5.71 -19.59
N MET A 10 2.36 -4.40 -19.56
CA MET A 10 1.47 -3.78 -20.55
C MET A 10 2.01 -3.92 -21.98
N ALA A 11 3.32 -3.87 -22.16
CA ALA A 11 3.96 -4.10 -23.46
C ALA A 11 3.67 -5.51 -24.01
N GLU A 12 3.71 -6.56 -23.15
CA GLU A 12 3.34 -7.92 -23.53
C GLU A 12 1.86 -8.02 -23.90
N TYR A 13 0.96 -7.43 -23.10
CA TYR A 13 -0.49 -7.40 -23.40
C TYR A 13 -0.78 -6.72 -24.73
N MET A 14 -0.15 -5.57 -24.99
CA MET A 14 -0.30 -4.83 -26.25
C MET A 14 0.17 -5.66 -27.45
N ALA A 15 1.32 -6.35 -27.32
CA ALA A 15 1.85 -7.22 -28.36
C ALA A 15 0.92 -8.39 -28.70
N GLU A 16 0.13 -8.85 -27.71
CA GLU A 16 -0.88 -9.91 -27.88
C GLU A 16 -2.26 -9.37 -28.28
N GLY A 17 -2.44 -8.07 -28.43
CA GLY A 17 -3.71 -7.42 -28.72
C GLY A 17 -4.74 -7.54 -27.58
N LYS A 18 -4.29 -7.71 -26.34
CA LYS A 18 -5.10 -7.88 -25.14
C LYS A 18 -5.11 -6.62 -24.28
N LYS A 19 -6.11 -6.52 -23.40
CA LYS A 19 -6.19 -5.47 -22.37
C LYS A 19 -6.47 -6.13 -21.03
N PRO A 20 -5.72 -5.78 -19.97
CA PRO A 20 -5.99 -6.30 -18.63
C PRO A 20 -7.25 -5.65 -18.03
N GLU A 21 -7.84 -6.31 -17.03
CA GLU A 21 -8.94 -5.78 -16.23
C GLU A 21 -8.49 -4.55 -15.42
N VAL A 22 -7.23 -4.58 -14.94
CA VAL A 22 -6.65 -3.53 -14.08
C VAL A 22 -5.15 -3.44 -14.27
N LEU A 23 -4.61 -2.22 -14.25
CA LEU A 23 -3.18 -1.98 -14.12
C LEU A 23 -2.78 -2.03 -12.63
N PHE A 24 -1.82 -2.85 -12.27
CA PHE A 24 -1.17 -2.76 -10.97
C PHE A 24 0.00 -1.79 -11.03
N TRP A 25 -0.19 -0.60 -10.45
CA TRP A 25 0.87 0.37 -10.21
C TRP A 25 1.68 -0.04 -8.99
N VAL A 26 2.90 -0.53 -9.22
CA VAL A 26 3.76 -1.11 -8.17
C VAL A 26 4.31 -0.02 -7.24
N GLY A 27 4.73 1.09 -7.79
CA GLY A 27 5.37 2.19 -7.09
C GLY A 27 6.84 1.94 -6.76
N CYS A 28 7.57 3.02 -6.50
CA CYS A 28 9.01 2.96 -6.24
C CYS A 28 9.36 2.08 -5.02
N ALA A 29 8.60 2.17 -3.94
CA ALA A 29 8.83 1.33 -2.76
C ALA A 29 8.64 -0.15 -3.10
N GLY A 30 7.52 -0.52 -3.74
CA GLY A 30 7.22 -1.89 -4.13
C GLY A 30 8.22 -2.50 -5.10
N SER A 31 8.93 -1.65 -5.88
CA SER A 31 9.93 -2.07 -6.87
C SER A 31 11.34 -2.18 -6.30
N PHE A 32 11.73 -1.30 -5.36
CA PHE A 32 13.13 -1.17 -4.96
C PHE A 32 13.41 -1.48 -3.49
N ASP A 33 12.45 -1.27 -2.58
CA ASP A 33 12.63 -1.58 -1.16
C ASP A 33 12.35 -3.07 -0.87
N ASP A 34 13.30 -3.76 -0.25
CA ASP A 34 13.22 -5.22 -0.04
C ASP A 34 12.09 -5.61 0.93
N ARG A 35 11.72 -4.72 1.86
CA ARG A 35 10.57 -4.95 2.73
C ARG A 35 9.27 -4.78 1.96
N ALA A 36 9.15 -3.73 1.16
CA ALA A 36 7.95 -3.45 0.37
C ALA A 36 7.77 -4.45 -0.80
N LYS A 37 8.84 -5.02 -1.34
CA LYS A 37 8.74 -6.12 -2.33
C LYS A 37 7.96 -7.32 -1.81
N LYS A 38 7.97 -7.58 -0.49
CA LYS A 38 7.15 -8.65 0.11
C LYS A 38 5.67 -8.33 -0.02
N ILE A 39 5.28 -7.06 0.17
CA ILE A 39 3.90 -6.58 -0.04
C ILE A 39 3.49 -6.77 -1.49
N THR A 40 4.34 -6.33 -2.44
CA THR A 40 4.12 -6.50 -3.89
C THR A 40 3.89 -7.96 -4.25
N LYS A 41 4.77 -8.86 -3.78
CA LYS A 41 4.65 -10.31 -4.05
C LYS A 41 3.38 -10.90 -3.45
N ALA A 42 3.03 -10.53 -2.23
CA ALA A 42 1.80 -10.97 -1.57
C ALA A 42 0.57 -10.52 -2.36
N PHE A 43 0.53 -9.26 -2.77
CA PHE A 43 -0.59 -8.74 -3.54
C PHE A 43 -0.71 -9.41 -4.92
N VAL A 44 0.40 -9.63 -5.63
CA VAL A 44 0.42 -10.38 -6.90
C VAL A 44 -0.13 -11.79 -6.72
N LYS A 45 0.24 -12.52 -5.66
CA LYS A 45 -0.29 -13.86 -5.36
C LYS A 45 -1.81 -13.83 -5.17
N LEU A 46 -2.33 -12.82 -4.44
CA LEU A 46 -3.76 -12.63 -4.24
C LEU A 46 -4.49 -12.30 -5.55
N LEU A 47 -3.88 -11.52 -6.44
CA LEU A 47 -4.44 -11.26 -7.78
C LEU A 47 -4.55 -12.54 -8.61
N HIS A 48 -3.52 -13.40 -8.57
CA HIS A 48 -3.55 -14.71 -9.25
C HIS A 48 -4.61 -15.63 -8.65
N GLU A 49 -4.68 -15.73 -7.32
CA GLU A 49 -5.67 -16.56 -6.63
C GLU A 49 -7.11 -16.13 -7.00
N ALA A 50 -7.34 -14.82 -7.02
CA ALA A 50 -8.62 -14.24 -7.42
C ALA A 50 -8.87 -14.26 -8.94
N LYS A 51 -7.94 -14.82 -9.74
CA LYS A 51 -8.00 -14.86 -11.22
C LYS A 51 -8.26 -13.47 -11.82
N VAL A 52 -7.61 -12.46 -11.28
CA VAL A 52 -7.64 -11.11 -11.83
C VAL A 52 -6.72 -11.05 -13.04
N ASP A 53 -7.24 -10.53 -14.13
CA ASP A 53 -6.45 -10.24 -15.33
C ASP A 53 -5.78 -8.87 -15.15
N PHE A 54 -4.49 -8.86 -14.80
CA PHE A 54 -3.73 -7.64 -14.48
C PHE A 54 -2.42 -7.57 -15.24
N ALA A 55 -1.91 -6.36 -15.40
CA ALA A 55 -0.56 -6.11 -15.89
C ALA A 55 0.14 -5.03 -15.06
N VAL A 56 1.46 -4.95 -15.19
CA VAL A 56 2.29 -3.87 -14.65
C VAL A 56 2.95 -3.09 -15.79
N LEU A 57 3.42 -1.87 -15.53
CA LEU A 57 4.19 -1.12 -16.54
C LEU A 57 5.64 -1.63 -16.65
N GLY A 58 6.17 -2.29 -15.62
CA GLY A 58 7.57 -2.73 -15.60
C GLY A 58 8.53 -1.54 -15.63
N THR A 59 9.45 -1.53 -16.60
CA THR A 59 10.45 -0.46 -16.72
C THR A 59 9.89 0.87 -17.23
N GLU A 60 8.65 0.91 -17.68
CA GLU A 60 7.95 2.14 -18.10
C GLU A 60 7.29 2.87 -16.92
N GLU A 61 7.23 2.23 -15.74
CA GLU A 61 6.74 2.87 -14.53
C GLU A 61 7.81 3.78 -13.91
N SER A 62 7.49 5.03 -13.68
CA SER A 62 8.34 5.95 -12.93
C SER A 62 7.66 6.44 -11.65
N CYS A 63 8.37 7.22 -10.82
CA CYS A 63 7.77 7.80 -9.62
C CYS A 63 6.57 8.67 -9.97
N THR A 64 5.49 8.62 -9.19
CA THR A 64 4.30 9.47 -9.38
C THR A 64 4.57 10.96 -9.17
N GLY A 65 5.73 11.32 -8.62
CA GLY A 65 6.08 12.71 -8.32
C GLY A 65 5.61 13.20 -6.93
N ASP A 66 4.91 12.37 -6.13
CA ASP A 66 4.47 12.79 -4.79
C ASP A 66 5.59 13.36 -3.93
N PRO A 67 6.76 12.72 -3.77
CA PRO A 67 7.85 13.29 -2.96
C PRO A 67 8.34 14.63 -3.48
N ALA A 68 8.46 14.82 -4.78
CA ALA A 68 8.87 16.09 -5.40
C ALA A 68 7.88 17.21 -5.08
N LYS A 69 6.58 16.94 -5.28
CA LYS A 69 5.51 17.88 -4.98
C LYS A 69 5.50 18.28 -3.51
N ARG A 70 5.58 17.31 -2.59
CA ARG A 70 5.59 17.56 -1.13
C ARG A 70 6.84 18.31 -0.67
N ALA A 71 7.97 18.14 -1.37
CA ALA A 71 9.19 18.89 -1.13
C ALA A 71 9.19 20.31 -1.76
N GLY A 72 8.11 20.68 -2.46
CA GLY A 72 7.97 22.00 -3.11
C GLY A 72 8.57 22.09 -4.51
N ASN A 73 9.02 20.98 -5.11
CA ASN A 73 9.52 20.95 -6.48
C ASN A 73 8.39 20.64 -7.46
N GLU A 74 7.55 21.63 -7.72
CA GLU A 74 6.40 21.52 -8.62
C GLU A 74 6.81 21.19 -10.05
N PHE A 75 7.92 21.73 -10.53
CA PHE A 75 8.42 21.46 -11.88
C PHE A 75 8.75 19.98 -12.08
N LEU A 76 9.50 19.40 -11.16
CA LEU A 76 9.82 17.96 -11.21
C LEU A 76 8.58 17.10 -11.10
N PHE A 77 7.64 17.48 -10.23
CA PHE A 77 6.35 16.77 -10.12
C PHE A 77 5.61 16.75 -11.45
N GLN A 78 5.46 17.91 -12.10
CA GLN A 78 4.72 18.00 -13.36
C GLN A 78 5.40 17.23 -14.49
N MET A 79 6.73 17.25 -14.58
CA MET A 79 7.47 16.45 -15.54
C MET A 79 7.21 14.94 -15.34
N GLN A 80 7.35 14.45 -14.12
CA GLN A 80 7.11 13.03 -13.80
C GLN A 80 5.65 12.64 -14.06
N ALA A 81 4.70 13.47 -13.65
CA ALA A 81 3.29 13.24 -13.87
C ALA A 81 2.94 13.20 -15.38
N ALA A 82 3.44 14.15 -16.17
CA ALA A 82 3.21 14.20 -17.61
C ALA A 82 3.73 12.93 -18.32
N THR A 83 4.95 12.49 -18.00
CA THR A 83 5.52 11.25 -18.54
C THR A 83 4.65 10.03 -18.18
N ASN A 84 4.24 9.90 -16.92
CA ASN A 84 3.39 8.79 -16.50
C ASN A 84 2.00 8.83 -17.16
N ILE A 85 1.41 10.01 -17.30
CA ILE A 85 0.11 10.20 -17.96
C ILE A 85 0.20 9.84 -19.44
N GLU A 86 1.27 10.22 -20.13
CA GLU A 86 1.52 9.84 -21.52
C GLU A 86 1.54 8.31 -21.68
N VAL A 87 2.31 7.60 -20.83
CA VAL A 87 2.36 6.12 -20.84
C VAL A 87 1.00 5.51 -20.56
N LEU A 88 0.33 5.94 -19.49
CA LEU A 88 -0.99 5.41 -19.12
C LEU A 88 -2.05 5.63 -20.21
N ASN A 89 -2.05 6.82 -20.82
CA ASN A 89 -2.97 7.15 -21.91
C ASN A 89 -2.61 6.41 -23.21
N GLY A 90 -1.32 6.20 -23.49
CA GLY A 90 -0.86 5.39 -24.63
C GLY A 90 -1.34 3.95 -24.58
N TYR A 91 -1.41 3.37 -23.39
CA TYR A 91 -1.99 2.05 -23.15
C TYR A 91 -3.51 2.05 -22.95
N GLU A 92 -4.16 3.22 -23.03
CA GLU A 92 -5.61 3.39 -22.79
C GLU A 92 -6.07 2.86 -21.43
N ILE A 93 -5.23 2.99 -20.40
CA ILE A 93 -5.54 2.52 -19.05
C ILE A 93 -6.76 3.26 -18.51
N LYS A 94 -7.69 2.50 -17.89
CA LYS A 94 -8.90 3.04 -17.24
C LYS A 94 -8.90 2.81 -15.74
N LYS A 95 -8.40 1.64 -15.29
CA LYS A 95 -8.41 1.23 -13.88
C LYS A 95 -7.00 1.00 -13.39
N VAL A 96 -6.69 1.55 -12.23
CA VAL A 96 -5.38 1.43 -11.57
C VAL A 96 -5.59 0.95 -10.15
N VAL A 97 -4.82 -0.04 -9.72
CA VAL A 97 -4.72 -0.44 -8.31
C VAL A 97 -3.29 -0.24 -7.83
N THR A 98 -3.12 0.23 -6.61
CA THR A 98 -1.79 0.40 -5.99
C THR A 98 -1.80 0.11 -4.50
N ALA A 99 -0.70 -0.41 -3.97
CA ALA A 99 -0.52 -0.65 -2.54
C ALA A 99 -0.01 0.58 -1.77
N CYS A 100 0.39 1.63 -2.49
CA CYS A 100 0.92 2.85 -1.87
C CYS A 100 -0.15 3.95 -1.84
N PRO A 101 -0.60 4.41 -0.64
CA PRO A 101 -1.55 5.53 -0.53
C PRO A 101 -1.06 6.84 -1.11
N HIS A 102 0.25 7.06 -1.18
CA HIS A 102 0.83 8.23 -1.84
C HIS A 102 0.60 8.18 -3.34
N CYS A 103 0.91 7.05 -3.98
CA CYS A 103 0.61 6.83 -5.40
C CYS A 103 -0.89 6.90 -5.66
N PHE A 104 -1.71 6.26 -4.81
CA PHE A 104 -3.17 6.31 -4.87
C PHE A 104 -3.69 7.75 -4.88
N ASN A 105 -3.26 8.57 -3.92
CA ASN A 105 -3.69 9.97 -3.83
C ASN A 105 -3.26 10.79 -5.05
N THR A 106 -1.99 10.65 -5.46
CA THR A 106 -1.43 11.44 -6.56
C THR A 106 -2.10 11.12 -7.88
N ILE A 107 -2.24 9.82 -8.22
CA ILE A 107 -2.86 9.41 -9.47
C ILE A 107 -4.35 9.78 -9.49
N LYS A 108 -5.05 9.58 -8.36
CA LYS A 108 -6.49 9.84 -8.25
C LYS A 108 -6.87 11.31 -8.23
N ASN A 109 -6.14 12.12 -7.43
CA ASN A 109 -6.58 13.46 -7.08
C ASN A 109 -5.75 14.57 -7.73
N GLU A 110 -4.52 14.29 -8.17
CA GLU A 110 -3.61 15.31 -8.67
C GLU A 110 -3.36 15.19 -10.18
N TYR A 111 -3.30 13.98 -10.73
CA TYR A 111 -3.17 13.76 -12.18
C TYR A 111 -4.34 14.30 -13.02
N PRO A 112 -5.60 14.34 -12.53
CA PRO A 112 -6.69 14.93 -13.31
C PRO A 112 -6.45 16.38 -13.76
N ALA A 113 -5.78 17.19 -12.94
CA ALA A 113 -5.41 18.56 -13.31
C ALA A 113 -4.39 18.62 -14.47
N LEU A 114 -3.71 17.51 -14.77
CA LEU A 114 -2.72 17.37 -15.84
C LEU A 114 -3.23 16.48 -16.99
N GLY A 115 -4.53 16.13 -17.01
CA GLY A 115 -5.15 15.33 -18.07
C GLY A 115 -5.15 13.80 -17.82
N GLY A 116 -4.69 13.33 -16.67
CA GLY A 116 -4.69 11.91 -16.29
C GLY A 116 -5.92 11.52 -15.48
N ASN A 117 -6.94 10.93 -16.12
CA ASN A 117 -8.20 10.57 -15.49
C ASN A 117 -8.37 9.05 -15.45
N TYR A 118 -8.24 8.44 -14.27
CA TYR A 118 -8.30 7.01 -14.05
C TYR A 118 -9.21 6.66 -12.87
N ASP A 119 -9.85 5.47 -12.92
CA ASP A 119 -10.49 4.86 -11.76
C ASP A 119 -9.40 4.21 -10.90
N VAL A 120 -9.05 4.86 -9.79
CA VAL A 120 -7.93 4.45 -8.96
C VAL A 120 -8.44 3.86 -7.65
N MET A 121 -7.95 2.68 -7.31
CA MET A 121 -8.26 1.99 -6.06
C MET A 121 -6.99 1.70 -5.27
N HIS A 122 -7.10 1.81 -3.97
CA HIS A 122 -6.10 1.27 -3.07
C HIS A 122 -6.25 -0.27 -2.99
N HIS A 123 -5.13 -1.00 -2.83
CA HIS A 123 -5.17 -2.47 -2.83
C HIS A 123 -6.15 -3.06 -1.81
N THR A 124 -6.32 -2.42 -0.64
CA THR A 124 -7.30 -2.89 0.36
C THR A 124 -8.74 -2.73 -0.09
N GLN A 125 -9.05 -1.66 -0.85
CA GLN A 125 -10.38 -1.49 -1.46
C GLN A 125 -10.61 -2.56 -2.54
N PHE A 126 -9.60 -2.80 -3.36
CA PHE A 126 -9.67 -3.79 -4.43
C PHE A 126 -9.86 -5.21 -3.87
N LEU A 127 -9.07 -5.59 -2.86
CA LEU A 127 -9.21 -6.89 -2.17
C LEU A 127 -10.59 -7.04 -1.51
N LYS A 128 -11.12 -5.99 -0.88
CA LYS A 128 -12.49 -6.00 -0.34
C LYS A 128 -13.53 -6.24 -1.42
N ASN A 129 -13.38 -5.63 -2.60
CA ASN A 129 -14.28 -5.86 -3.73
C ASN A 129 -14.22 -7.31 -4.20
N LEU A 130 -13.02 -7.88 -4.39
CA LEU A 130 -12.83 -9.29 -4.76
C LEU A 130 -13.47 -10.27 -3.77
N LEU A 131 -13.40 -9.97 -2.47
CA LEU A 131 -14.12 -10.75 -1.44
C LEU A 131 -15.63 -10.65 -1.61
N SER A 132 -16.15 -9.44 -1.84
CA SER A 132 -17.58 -9.19 -2.00
C SER A 132 -18.15 -9.84 -3.27
N GLU A 133 -17.34 -9.95 -4.31
CA GLU A 133 -17.65 -10.62 -5.57
C GLU A 133 -17.49 -12.16 -5.50
N GLY A 134 -16.95 -12.69 -4.40
CA GLY A 134 -16.66 -14.11 -4.23
C GLY A 134 -15.47 -14.63 -5.06
N ARG A 135 -14.67 -13.73 -5.63
CA ARG A 135 -13.45 -14.04 -6.41
C ARG A 135 -12.26 -14.37 -5.51
N LEU A 136 -12.26 -13.86 -4.29
CA LEU A 136 -11.28 -14.18 -3.26
C LEU A 136 -12.03 -14.72 -2.05
N LYS A 137 -11.50 -15.77 -1.42
CA LYS A 137 -11.96 -16.28 -0.13
C LYS A 137 -10.86 -16.03 0.88
N VAL A 138 -11.23 -15.67 2.09
CA VAL A 138 -10.28 -15.42 3.17
C VAL A 138 -10.84 -16.01 4.44
N GLU A 139 -10.05 -16.86 5.06
CA GLU A 139 -10.30 -17.42 6.38
C GLU A 139 -9.26 -16.92 7.37
N GLY A 140 -9.53 -17.06 8.68
CA GLY A 140 -8.64 -16.51 9.73
C GLY A 140 -7.24 -17.12 9.74
N GLY A 141 -7.14 -18.40 9.35
CA GLY A 141 -5.88 -19.12 9.30
C GLY A 141 -5.07 -18.97 10.60
N LYS A 142 -3.77 -18.73 10.46
CA LYS A 142 -2.86 -18.52 11.61
C LYS A 142 -3.06 -17.18 12.34
N PHE A 143 -3.92 -16.29 11.84
CA PHE A 143 -4.19 -14.97 12.45
C PHE A 143 -5.45 -14.97 13.33
N LYS A 144 -6.26 -16.01 13.24
CA LYS A 144 -7.50 -16.12 14.05
C LYS A 144 -7.21 -15.95 15.54
N GLY A 145 -7.92 -14.99 16.15
CA GLY A 145 -7.80 -14.65 17.58
C GLY A 145 -6.53 -13.87 17.96
N LYS A 146 -5.61 -13.59 17.02
CA LYS A 146 -4.44 -12.76 17.31
C LYS A 146 -4.84 -11.32 17.58
N LYS A 147 -4.19 -10.71 18.57
CA LYS A 147 -4.39 -9.31 18.91
C LYS A 147 -3.61 -8.40 17.97
N ILE A 148 -4.34 -7.60 17.20
CA ILE A 148 -3.78 -6.77 16.13
C ILE A 148 -4.25 -5.34 16.29
N THR A 149 -3.35 -4.39 16.05
CA THR A 149 -3.71 -2.98 15.92
C THR A 149 -3.44 -2.50 14.49
N PHE A 150 -4.23 -1.52 14.01
CA PHE A 150 -4.09 -0.99 12.65
C PHE A 150 -3.57 0.44 12.67
N HIS A 151 -2.49 0.68 11.92
CA HIS A 151 -2.02 2.03 11.63
C HIS A 151 -2.74 2.60 10.42
N ASP A 152 -3.54 3.66 10.61
CA ASP A 152 -4.22 4.37 9.52
C ASP A 152 -3.23 5.21 8.70
N PRO A 153 -2.95 4.85 7.42
CA PRO A 153 -2.14 5.70 6.56
C PRO A 153 -2.85 7.02 6.29
N CYS A 154 -2.16 8.13 6.49
CA CYS A 154 -2.78 9.46 6.40
C CYS A 154 -3.33 9.79 5.01
N TYR A 155 -2.66 9.35 3.94
CA TYR A 155 -3.11 9.57 2.56
C TYR A 155 -4.28 8.66 2.16
N LEU A 156 -4.42 7.48 2.78
CA LEU A 156 -5.60 6.63 2.58
C LEU A 156 -6.81 7.18 3.35
N GLY A 157 -6.63 7.38 4.66
CA GLY A 157 -7.71 7.81 5.55
C GLY A 157 -7.99 9.31 5.44
N ARG A 158 -7.09 10.14 5.92
CA ARG A 158 -7.32 11.60 6.08
C ARG A 158 -7.53 12.30 4.75
N ALA A 159 -6.75 11.96 3.72
CA ALA A 159 -6.85 12.59 2.40
C ALA A 159 -7.98 12.01 1.53
N ASN A 160 -8.32 10.72 1.70
CA ASN A 160 -9.26 10.03 0.82
C ASN A 160 -10.47 9.40 1.53
N GLY A 161 -10.60 9.55 2.83
CA GLY A 161 -11.78 9.08 3.60
C GLY A 161 -11.87 7.56 3.76
N GLU A 162 -10.86 6.79 3.34
CA GLU A 162 -10.92 5.33 3.40
C GLU A 162 -10.35 4.81 4.72
N TYR A 163 -11.23 4.28 5.55
CA TYR A 163 -10.90 3.72 6.87
C TYR A 163 -11.37 2.29 7.04
N GLU A 164 -12.45 1.91 6.33
CA GLU A 164 -13.14 0.66 6.60
C GLU A 164 -12.64 -0.51 5.76
N ALA A 165 -12.20 -0.30 4.52
CA ALA A 165 -11.72 -1.42 3.69
C ALA A 165 -10.59 -2.21 4.35
N PRO A 166 -9.53 -1.61 4.92
CA PRO A 166 -8.50 -2.36 5.66
C PRO A 166 -9.08 -3.10 6.87
N ARG A 167 -10.00 -2.48 7.61
CA ARG A 167 -10.62 -3.06 8.81
C ARG A 167 -11.53 -4.23 8.47
N ASP A 168 -12.29 -4.13 7.37
CA ASP A 168 -13.15 -5.21 6.91
C ASP A 168 -12.33 -6.44 6.52
N LEU A 169 -11.18 -6.24 5.88
CA LEU A 169 -10.23 -7.32 5.57
C LEU A 169 -9.66 -7.96 6.83
N LEU A 170 -9.25 -7.14 7.82
CA LEU A 170 -8.76 -7.66 9.10
C LEU A 170 -9.84 -8.44 9.86
N ARG A 171 -11.10 -7.97 9.86
CA ARG A 171 -12.23 -8.70 10.46
C ARG A 171 -12.46 -10.06 9.79
N LYS A 172 -12.22 -10.17 8.47
CA LYS A 172 -12.31 -11.44 7.76
C LYS A 172 -11.25 -12.44 8.19
N LEU A 173 -10.10 -11.98 8.67
CA LEU A 173 -9.07 -12.81 9.29
C LEU A 173 -9.41 -13.23 10.73
N GLU A 174 -10.61 -12.92 11.23
CA GLU A 174 -11.08 -13.28 12.58
C GLU A 174 -10.11 -12.86 13.70
N VAL A 175 -9.43 -11.74 13.52
CA VAL A 175 -8.47 -11.19 14.48
C VAL A 175 -9.17 -10.42 15.60
N GLU A 176 -8.53 -10.28 16.76
CA GLU A 176 -8.90 -9.30 17.78
C GLU A 176 -8.34 -7.93 17.39
N LEU A 177 -9.14 -7.12 16.69
CA LEU A 177 -8.72 -5.78 16.25
C LEU A 177 -8.90 -4.77 17.38
N VAL A 178 -7.77 -4.24 17.90
CA VAL A 178 -7.75 -3.22 18.95
C VAL A 178 -7.27 -1.90 18.37
N GLU A 179 -8.12 -0.88 18.46
CA GLU A 179 -7.80 0.45 17.94
C GLU A 179 -6.81 1.20 18.84
N MET A 180 -5.88 1.93 18.22
CA MET A 180 -5.03 2.85 18.96
C MET A 180 -5.83 4.03 19.50
N ARG A 181 -5.39 4.66 20.58
CA ARG A 181 -6.04 5.86 21.17
C ARG A 181 -6.25 7.00 20.15
N LYS A 182 -5.37 7.12 19.16
CA LYS A 182 -5.54 8.00 17.99
C LYS A 182 -5.64 7.14 16.75
N CYS A 183 -6.85 6.98 16.22
CA CYS A 183 -7.14 6.18 15.04
C CYS A 183 -8.03 6.94 14.06
N LYS A 184 -8.21 6.40 12.88
CA LYS A 184 -9.03 6.94 11.79
C LYS A 184 -8.65 8.40 11.48
N LYS A 185 -9.62 9.33 11.46
CA LYS A 185 -9.37 10.75 11.16
C LYS A 185 -8.41 11.44 12.14
N ASN A 186 -8.33 10.94 13.36
CA ASN A 186 -7.47 11.48 14.41
C ASN A 186 -6.12 10.73 14.51
N GLY A 187 -5.86 9.78 13.60
CA GLY A 187 -4.64 9.00 13.58
C GLY A 187 -3.38 9.87 13.51
N LEU A 188 -2.35 9.53 14.31
CA LEU A 188 -1.04 10.17 14.20
C LEU A 188 -0.33 9.62 12.94
N CYS A 189 0.43 10.47 12.27
CA CYS A 189 1.25 10.10 11.11
C CYS A 189 2.37 9.12 11.52
N CYS A 190 2.83 8.30 10.56
CA CYS A 190 4.05 7.50 10.75
C CYS A 190 5.36 8.30 10.59
N GLY A 191 5.28 9.54 10.08
CA GLY A 191 6.43 10.39 9.88
C GLY A 191 7.08 10.32 8.50
N ALA A 192 6.70 9.38 7.60
CA ALA A 192 7.34 9.23 6.29
C ALA A 192 6.93 10.31 5.27
N GLY A 193 5.69 10.83 5.38
CA GLY A 193 5.11 11.73 4.39
C GLY A 193 5.83 13.06 4.25
N GLY A 194 5.53 13.78 3.16
CA GLY A 194 6.19 15.04 2.87
C GLY A 194 7.65 14.91 2.44
N GLY A 195 8.07 13.71 2.06
CA GLY A 195 9.47 13.43 1.74
C GLY A 195 10.37 13.27 2.97
N GLN A 196 9.80 13.26 4.19
CA GLN A 196 10.59 13.25 5.43
C GLN A 196 11.47 11.99 5.57
N MET A 197 11.02 10.82 5.10
CA MET A 197 11.84 9.61 5.15
C MET A 197 13.13 9.69 4.32
N PHE A 198 13.26 10.68 3.46
CA PHE A 198 14.44 10.93 2.60
C PHE A 198 15.32 12.08 3.11
N LYS A 199 14.98 12.65 4.26
CA LYS A 199 15.70 13.77 4.87
C LYS A 199 16.36 13.34 6.16
N GLU A 200 17.41 14.09 6.54
CA GLU A 200 17.96 13.99 7.89
C GLU A 200 16.88 14.33 8.93
N PRO A 201 16.84 13.61 10.06
CA PRO A 201 15.91 13.92 11.14
C PRO A 201 16.06 15.38 11.61
N GLU A 202 14.95 16.07 11.75
CA GLU A 202 14.95 17.42 12.30
C GLU A 202 15.17 17.39 13.84
N PRO A 203 15.89 18.36 14.41
CA PRO A 203 16.06 18.43 15.86
C PRO A 203 14.72 18.45 16.59
N GLY A 204 14.56 17.58 17.58
CA GLY A 204 13.32 17.43 18.35
C GLY A 204 13.50 16.54 19.55
N ASN A 205 12.46 16.41 20.37
CA ASN A 205 12.50 15.56 21.56
C ASN A 205 12.24 14.07 21.24
N LYS A 206 11.56 13.79 20.13
CA LYS A 206 11.18 12.43 19.74
C LYS A 206 10.74 12.40 18.28
N ASP A 207 11.15 11.38 17.54
CA ASP A 207 10.69 11.15 16.18
C ASP A 207 9.22 10.74 16.14
N VAL A 208 8.53 11.14 15.07
CA VAL A 208 7.08 10.91 14.91
C VAL A 208 6.75 9.42 14.84
N ASN A 209 7.60 8.60 14.18
CA ASN A 209 7.41 7.17 14.09
C ASN A 209 7.54 6.49 15.47
N ILE A 210 8.44 6.97 16.33
CA ILE A 210 8.60 6.45 17.70
C ILE A 210 7.35 6.75 18.51
N GLU A 211 6.86 8.00 18.51
CA GLU A 211 5.60 8.36 19.19
C GLU A 211 4.42 7.52 18.66
N ARG A 212 4.35 7.28 17.34
CA ARG A 212 3.29 6.47 16.77
C ARG A 212 3.40 5.01 17.16
N THR A 213 4.62 4.47 17.19
CA THR A 213 4.88 3.10 17.63
C THR A 213 4.51 2.91 19.11
N GLU A 214 4.83 3.85 19.97
CA GLU A 214 4.42 3.80 21.38
C GLU A 214 2.90 3.69 21.52
N GLN A 215 2.14 4.48 20.74
CA GLN A 215 0.66 4.36 20.74
C GLN A 215 0.17 3.00 20.24
N ALA A 216 0.88 2.38 19.30
CA ALA A 216 0.57 1.02 18.87
C ALA A 216 0.87 0.00 19.97
N LEU A 217 2.01 0.11 20.63
CA LEU A 217 2.43 -0.77 21.71
C LEU A 217 1.56 -0.66 22.97
N GLU A 218 0.91 0.50 23.23
CA GLU A 218 -0.08 0.66 24.29
C GLU A 218 -1.26 -0.35 24.14
N THR A 219 -1.58 -0.77 22.92
CA THR A 219 -2.62 -1.80 22.69
C THR A 219 -2.14 -3.22 22.97
N GLN A 220 -0.86 -3.42 23.26
CA GLN A 220 -0.22 -4.73 23.45
C GLN A 220 -0.48 -5.71 22.28
N PRO A 221 -0.19 -5.33 21.03
CA PRO A 221 -0.50 -6.15 19.88
C PRO A 221 0.59 -7.20 19.63
N GLU A 222 0.21 -8.31 19.00
CA GLU A 222 1.15 -9.24 18.37
C GLU A 222 1.60 -8.72 17.00
N ILE A 223 0.70 -7.97 16.32
CA ILE A 223 0.95 -7.44 14.98
C ILE A 223 0.44 -6.00 14.88
N ILE A 224 1.26 -5.13 14.31
CA ILE A 224 0.84 -3.82 13.83
C ILE A 224 0.57 -3.96 12.34
N ALA A 225 -0.70 -3.93 11.96
CA ALA A 225 -1.10 -3.97 10.56
C ALA A 225 -1.02 -2.57 9.92
N ALA A 226 -0.60 -2.50 8.66
CA ALA A 226 -0.56 -1.27 7.88
C ALA A 226 -1.10 -1.52 6.46
N GLY A 227 -1.39 -0.46 5.72
CA GLY A 227 -1.77 -0.51 4.31
C GLY A 227 -0.97 0.54 3.53
N CYS A 228 0.34 0.59 3.74
CA CYS A 228 1.24 1.53 3.07
C CYS A 228 2.68 1.05 3.24
N PRO A 229 3.47 0.90 2.17
CA PRO A 229 4.85 0.45 2.26
C PRO A 229 5.71 1.38 3.12
N PHE A 230 5.56 2.67 3.00
CA PHE A 230 6.31 3.64 3.82
C PHE A 230 5.92 3.59 5.30
N CYS A 231 4.61 3.49 5.61
CA CYS A 231 4.17 3.31 6.99
C CYS A 231 4.71 2.00 7.57
N ASN A 232 4.77 0.94 6.76
CA ASN A 232 5.33 -0.35 7.18
C ASN A 232 6.79 -0.21 7.58
N THR A 233 7.62 0.46 6.79
CA THR A 233 9.03 0.76 7.10
C THR A 233 9.15 1.56 8.39
N MET A 234 8.44 2.69 8.50
CA MET A 234 8.52 3.57 9.67
C MET A 234 8.06 2.88 10.97
N MET A 235 7.00 2.06 10.91
CA MET A 235 6.54 1.31 12.08
C MET A 235 7.52 0.17 12.44
N THR A 236 8.12 -0.47 11.43
CA THR A 236 9.16 -1.50 11.65
C THR A 236 10.37 -0.91 12.37
N ASP A 237 10.84 0.26 11.94
CA ASP A 237 11.96 0.96 12.57
C ASP A 237 11.59 1.42 13.98
N GLY A 238 10.35 1.87 14.18
CA GLY A 238 9.85 2.21 15.51
C GLY A 238 9.82 1.01 16.46
N VAL A 239 9.37 -0.16 16.00
CA VAL A 239 9.36 -1.41 16.78
C VAL A 239 10.77 -1.84 17.14
N LYS A 240 11.73 -1.78 16.20
CA LYS A 240 13.16 -2.04 16.48
C LYS A 240 13.74 -1.06 17.49
N ASN A 241 13.45 0.25 17.33
CA ASN A 241 13.92 1.26 18.28
C ASN A 241 13.42 0.99 19.71
N LYS A 242 12.27 0.36 19.85
CA LYS A 242 11.68 -0.05 21.13
C LYS A 242 12.11 -1.45 21.60
N GLU A 243 13.01 -2.11 20.88
CA GLU A 243 13.48 -3.47 21.18
C GLU A 243 12.30 -4.45 21.34
N LYS A 244 11.33 -4.40 20.40
CA LYS A 244 10.12 -5.23 20.41
C LYS A 244 9.97 -6.12 19.17
N GLU A 245 10.96 -6.17 18.29
CA GLU A 245 10.94 -6.95 17.05
C GLU A 245 10.74 -8.45 17.24
N ASP A 246 11.14 -9.00 18.38
CA ASP A 246 10.93 -10.42 18.71
C ASP A 246 9.48 -10.72 19.15
N SER A 247 8.73 -9.71 19.56
CA SER A 247 7.39 -9.88 20.11
C SER A 247 6.26 -9.23 19.29
N VAL A 248 6.57 -8.26 18.44
CA VAL A 248 5.60 -7.50 17.65
C VAL A 248 6.04 -7.45 16.20
N ALA A 249 5.26 -8.08 15.32
CA ALA A 249 5.49 -7.99 13.88
C ALA A 249 4.82 -6.75 13.28
N VAL A 250 5.38 -6.23 12.18
CA VAL A 250 4.72 -5.22 11.35
C VAL A 250 4.41 -5.84 9.99
N MET A 251 3.15 -5.86 9.58
CA MET A 251 2.71 -6.52 8.35
C MET A 251 1.74 -5.63 7.56
N ASP A 252 1.82 -5.72 6.24
CA ASP A 252 0.77 -5.17 5.39
C ASP A 252 -0.47 -6.08 5.39
N VAL A 253 -1.65 -5.49 5.20
CA VAL A 253 -2.91 -6.24 5.14
C VAL A 253 -2.89 -7.30 4.04
N ALA A 254 -2.29 -7.00 2.88
CA ALA A 254 -2.16 -7.98 1.79
C ALA A 254 -1.25 -9.15 2.16
N GLU A 255 -0.16 -8.91 2.90
CA GLU A 255 0.72 -9.97 3.41
C GLU A 255 -0.02 -10.86 4.42
N MET A 256 -0.85 -10.25 5.27
CA MET A 256 -1.64 -11.03 6.24
C MET A 256 -2.63 -11.94 5.53
N ILE A 257 -3.35 -11.43 4.53
CA ILE A 257 -4.30 -12.24 3.75
C ILE A 257 -3.57 -13.37 3.00
N ALA A 258 -2.51 -13.05 2.26
CA ALA A 258 -1.74 -14.07 1.53
C ALA A 258 -1.16 -15.15 2.47
N ASN A 259 -0.67 -14.73 3.63
CA ASN A 259 -0.15 -15.66 4.63
C ASN A 259 -1.24 -16.47 5.37
N ALA A 260 -2.48 -15.99 5.43
CA ALA A 260 -3.60 -16.75 6.00
C ALA A 260 -4.02 -17.91 5.07
N GLU A 261 -3.88 -17.69 3.77
CA GLU A 261 -4.22 -18.64 2.71
C GLU A 261 -3.00 -19.48 2.25
N ASP A 262 -1.86 -19.42 2.98
CA ASP A 262 -0.60 -20.15 2.68
C ASP A 262 -0.06 -19.90 1.25
N LEU A 263 -0.29 -18.70 0.72
CA LEU A 263 0.15 -18.27 -0.60
C LEU A 263 1.60 -17.77 -0.60
#